data_8d12fd274ac5be60f0e20551c19940f4
#
_entry.id   8d12fd274ac5be60f0e20551c19940f4
#
_cell.length_a   1.000
_cell.length_b   1.000
_cell.length_c   1.000
_cell.angle_alpha   90.00
_cell.angle_beta   90.00
_cell.angle_gamma   90.00
#
_symmetry.space_group_name_H-M   'P 1'
#
loop_
_entity.id
_entity.type
_entity.pdbx_description
1 polymer ?
#
loop_
_entity_poly.entity_id
_entity_poly.type
_entity_poly.pdbx_seq_one_letter_code
_entity_poly.pdbx_strand_id
1 'polypeptide(L)'
;RKLKIKLDYHEYDNNESGLFSTNSDALRIIQLAKLKGIKPEEQYNLQQHTQDITETEFRRIYNELNRYKKEFNLIDFTDMITEFIKSDKSPNFDVVFIDEAQDLSRTQWNMAKSIWDKTKDTYIAGDDDQAIFRWAGADVDSFIAQTGRVMKLAQSYRIPQVVHDIAMNIVGRIKNRLPKEWRPKMQKGLLSYHQEFKDINMREGNWLVLARTRFMLEDLEKQLHSQGLYFENKFKTNKEQDLYTAINDWENLRKGVDINYEQISRIASYMSQNNFEKNSLKYLDKDAGYQMSGLKERMWLKTDKVWYEAFDDAPQKKIRYIRRMRENGEKLNSSPRITLSTIHGVKGGEQDNVVLLTDLSR
;
A
#
# COMPACT_ATOMS: atom_id res chain seq x y z
N ARG A 1 -18.49 -4.64 -22.55
CA ARG A 1 -18.77 -3.82 -23.77
C ARG A 1 -20.21 -3.27 -23.82
N LYS A 2 -21.20 -3.93 -23.19
CA LYS A 2 -22.62 -3.46 -23.19
C LYS A 2 -22.89 -2.26 -22.25
N LEU A 3 -22.14 -2.10 -21.18
CA LEU A 3 -22.39 -1.06 -20.19
C LEU A 3 -21.66 0.27 -20.47
N LYS A 4 -20.73 0.33 -21.44
CA LYS A 4 -19.85 1.50 -21.71
C LYS A 4 -19.24 2.12 -20.42
N ILE A 5 -19.14 1.36 -19.36
CA ILE A 5 -18.41 1.74 -18.15
C ILE A 5 -16.94 1.55 -18.51
N LYS A 6 -16.18 2.63 -18.56
CA LYS A 6 -14.73 2.53 -18.52
C LYS A 6 -14.36 2.00 -17.14
N LEU A 7 -14.15 0.71 -17.06
CA LEU A 7 -13.40 0.10 -15.97
C LEU A 7 -11.94 0.38 -16.31
N ASP A 8 -11.41 1.48 -15.89
CA ASP A 8 -9.98 1.69 -15.86
C ASP A 8 -9.47 0.76 -14.74
N TYR A 9 -9.08 -0.42 -15.14
CA TYR A 9 -8.24 -1.30 -14.35
C TYR A 9 -6.87 -0.60 -14.27
N HIS A 10 -6.71 0.27 -13.33
CA HIS A 10 -5.38 0.56 -12.82
C HIS A 10 -5.01 -0.63 -11.95
N GLU A 11 -3.95 -1.34 -12.33
CA GLU A 11 -3.26 -2.36 -11.53
C GLU A 11 -2.69 -1.78 -10.21
N TYR A 12 -3.35 -0.79 -9.64
CA TYR A 12 -2.95 -0.09 -8.45
C TYR A 12 -3.89 -0.49 -7.33
N ASP A 13 -3.30 -1.16 -6.36
CA ASP A 13 -3.71 -1.27 -4.97
C ASP A 13 -4.28 -2.56 -4.46
N ASN A 14 -3.36 -3.48 -4.30
CA ASN A 14 -3.59 -4.62 -3.41
C ASN A 14 -3.43 -4.28 -1.90
N ASN A 15 -3.15 -3.02 -1.51
CA ASN A 15 -2.76 -2.70 -0.13
C ASN A 15 -3.58 -1.61 0.59
N GLU A 16 -4.47 -0.89 -0.05
CA GLU A 16 -5.45 -0.07 0.67
C GLU A 16 -6.81 -0.75 0.54
N SER A 17 -7.24 -1.39 1.64
CA SER A 17 -8.54 -2.01 1.79
C SER A 17 -9.22 -2.29 0.44
N GLY A 18 -9.09 -3.49 -0.12
CA GLY A 18 -9.54 -3.89 -1.47
C GLY A 18 -11.01 -3.61 -1.83
N LEU A 19 -11.59 -2.57 -1.22
CA LEU A 19 -12.97 -2.18 -1.26
C LEU A 19 -13.29 -1.22 -2.42
N PHE A 20 -12.32 -0.44 -2.92
CA PHE A 20 -12.58 0.57 -3.94
C PHE A 20 -11.48 0.66 -5.00
N SER A 21 -11.29 -0.40 -5.77
CA SER A 21 -10.40 -0.40 -6.94
C SER A 21 -11.06 0.18 -8.19
N THR A 22 -12.16 0.93 -8.07
CA THR A 22 -12.92 1.45 -9.21
C THR A 22 -13.05 2.97 -9.18
N ASN A 23 -12.83 3.61 -10.33
CA ASN A 23 -13.12 5.02 -10.55
C ASN A 23 -14.61 5.29 -10.85
N SER A 24 -15.46 4.26 -10.82
CA SER A 24 -16.89 4.40 -11.04
C SER A 24 -17.63 4.75 -9.76
N ASP A 25 -18.19 5.96 -9.67
CA ASP A 25 -19.02 6.40 -8.56
C ASP A 25 -20.19 5.44 -8.29
N ALA A 26 -20.83 4.93 -9.35
CA ALA A 26 -21.92 3.96 -9.19
C ALA A 26 -21.49 2.70 -8.48
N LEU A 27 -20.36 2.12 -8.86
CA LEU A 27 -19.85 0.89 -8.24
C LEU A 27 -19.43 1.15 -6.79
N ARG A 28 -18.81 2.29 -6.52
CA ARG A 28 -18.41 2.70 -5.16
C ARG A 28 -19.64 2.85 -4.25
N ILE A 29 -20.70 3.50 -4.73
CA ILE A 29 -21.97 3.68 -3.99
C ILE A 29 -22.61 2.32 -3.71
N ILE A 30 -22.71 1.45 -4.73
CA ILE A 30 -23.30 0.12 -4.59
C ILE A 30 -22.53 -0.70 -3.54
N GLN A 31 -21.21 -0.68 -3.61
CA GLN A 31 -20.35 -1.44 -2.71
C GLN A 31 -20.45 -0.91 -1.27
N LEU A 32 -20.44 0.43 -1.11
CA LEU A 32 -20.57 1.06 0.21
C LEU A 32 -21.96 0.80 0.83
N ALA A 33 -23.02 0.81 0.02
CA ALA A 33 -24.37 0.44 0.47
C ALA A 33 -24.41 -1.00 1.03
N LYS A 34 -23.80 -1.94 0.30
CA LYS A 34 -23.72 -3.35 0.75
C LYS A 34 -22.95 -3.49 2.05
N LEU A 35 -21.82 -2.79 2.21
CA LEU A 35 -21.02 -2.82 3.43
C LEU A 35 -21.78 -2.26 4.63
N LYS A 36 -22.52 -1.15 4.41
CA LYS A 36 -23.35 -0.54 5.46
C LYS A 36 -24.66 -1.29 5.71
N GLY A 37 -25.02 -2.27 4.87
CA GLY A 37 -26.28 -3.01 4.96
C GLY A 37 -27.51 -2.15 4.69
N ILE A 38 -27.39 -1.10 3.85
CA ILE A 38 -28.49 -0.22 3.45
C ILE A 38 -28.81 -0.36 1.95
N LYS A 39 -29.92 0.23 1.50
CA LYS A 39 -30.27 0.20 0.08
C LYS A 39 -29.32 1.07 -0.75
N PRO A 40 -28.97 0.66 -1.99
CA PRO A 40 -28.11 1.46 -2.87
C PRO A 40 -28.64 2.86 -3.14
N GLU A 41 -29.96 3.04 -3.24
CA GLU A 41 -30.61 4.34 -3.42
C GLU A 41 -30.44 5.25 -2.20
N GLU A 42 -30.48 4.68 -1.01
CA GLU A 42 -30.24 5.42 0.24
C GLU A 42 -28.80 5.91 0.29
N GLN A 43 -27.84 5.05 -0.05
CA GLN A 43 -26.43 5.45 -0.12
C GLN A 43 -26.17 6.48 -1.22
N TYR A 44 -26.88 6.39 -2.37
CA TYR A 44 -26.83 7.39 -3.43
C TYR A 44 -27.25 8.76 -2.89
N ASN A 45 -28.38 8.83 -2.19
CA ASN A 45 -28.90 10.07 -1.63
C ASN A 45 -27.97 10.68 -0.57
N LEU A 46 -27.31 9.86 0.24
CA LEU A 46 -26.32 10.33 1.22
C LEU A 46 -25.09 10.97 0.57
N GLN A 47 -24.78 10.64 -0.68
CA GLN A 47 -23.60 11.12 -1.42
C GLN A 47 -23.95 12.04 -2.60
N GLN A 48 -25.19 12.49 -2.71
CA GLN A 48 -25.70 13.22 -3.88
C GLN A 48 -24.89 14.47 -4.26
N HIS A 49 -24.22 15.09 -3.29
CA HIS A 49 -23.41 16.31 -3.52
C HIS A 49 -21.95 16.03 -3.92
N THR A 50 -21.53 14.77 -3.97
CA THR A 50 -20.12 14.38 -4.18
C THR A 50 -19.93 13.46 -5.37
N GLN A 51 -20.92 13.32 -6.25
CA GLN A 51 -20.93 12.36 -7.35
C GLN A 51 -21.30 13.02 -8.67
N ASP A 52 -20.70 12.55 -9.75
CA ASP A 52 -20.88 13.04 -11.11
C ASP A 52 -21.90 12.22 -11.92
N ILE A 53 -22.78 11.45 -11.24
CA ILE A 53 -23.77 10.61 -11.93
C ILE A 53 -25.19 10.96 -11.51
N THR A 54 -26.12 10.94 -12.47
CA THR A 54 -27.55 11.16 -12.19
C THR A 54 -28.19 9.93 -11.56
N GLU A 55 -29.28 10.12 -10.80
CA GLU A 55 -30.02 9.02 -10.19
C GLU A 55 -30.51 8.01 -11.23
N THR A 56 -30.98 8.47 -12.38
CA THR A 56 -31.45 7.62 -13.49
C THR A 56 -30.32 6.74 -14.01
N GLU A 57 -29.13 7.31 -14.18
CA GLU A 57 -27.95 6.57 -14.65
C GLU A 57 -27.47 5.57 -13.58
N PHE A 58 -27.43 5.98 -12.31
CA PHE A 58 -27.11 5.11 -11.19
C PHE A 58 -28.04 3.89 -11.14
N ARG A 59 -29.37 4.10 -11.19
CA ARG A 59 -30.34 3.00 -11.18
C ARG A 59 -30.17 2.07 -12.38
N ARG A 60 -29.88 2.62 -13.57
CA ARG A 60 -29.60 1.82 -14.76
C ARG A 60 -28.37 0.92 -14.54
N ILE A 61 -27.27 1.50 -14.05
CA ILE A 61 -26.02 0.74 -13.80
C ILE A 61 -26.26 -0.36 -12.75
N TYR A 62 -26.95 -0.04 -11.67
CA TYR A 62 -27.25 -0.99 -10.61
C TYR A 62 -28.08 -2.18 -11.12
N ASN A 63 -29.15 -1.90 -11.89
CA ASN A 63 -30.00 -2.96 -12.45
C ASN A 63 -29.24 -3.84 -13.46
N GLU A 64 -28.43 -3.23 -14.33
CA GLU A 64 -27.63 -3.97 -15.31
C GLU A 64 -26.54 -4.82 -14.64
N LEU A 65 -25.90 -4.30 -13.58
CA LEU A 65 -24.92 -5.07 -12.79
C LEU A 65 -25.57 -6.30 -12.15
N ASN A 66 -26.74 -6.13 -11.54
CA ASN A 66 -27.45 -7.25 -10.91
C ASN A 66 -27.90 -8.28 -11.95
N ARG A 67 -28.40 -7.82 -13.12
CA ARG A 67 -28.76 -8.70 -14.23
C ARG A 67 -27.56 -9.49 -14.74
N TYR A 68 -26.43 -8.83 -14.93
CA TYR A 68 -25.20 -9.45 -15.36
C TYR A 68 -24.70 -10.50 -14.37
N LYS A 69 -24.67 -10.16 -13.08
CA LYS A 69 -24.29 -11.12 -12.03
C LYS A 69 -25.19 -12.37 -12.02
N LYS A 70 -26.50 -12.16 -12.16
CA LYS A 70 -27.48 -13.27 -12.20
C LYS A 70 -27.31 -14.12 -13.46
N GLU A 71 -27.13 -13.51 -14.63
CA GLU A 71 -26.98 -14.20 -15.92
C GLU A 71 -25.74 -15.10 -15.95
N PHE A 72 -24.62 -14.61 -15.36
CA PHE A 72 -23.33 -15.32 -15.37
C PHE A 72 -23.00 -16.02 -14.05
N ASN A 73 -23.94 -16.07 -13.11
CA ASN A 73 -23.75 -16.64 -11.78
C ASN A 73 -22.51 -16.12 -11.04
N LEU A 74 -22.35 -14.79 -11.03
CA LEU A 74 -21.22 -14.09 -10.44
C LEU A 74 -21.60 -13.48 -9.10
N ILE A 75 -20.64 -13.50 -8.17
CA ILE A 75 -20.71 -12.85 -6.87
C ILE A 75 -19.45 -11.98 -6.64
N ASP A 76 -19.59 -10.86 -5.96
CA ASP A 76 -18.45 -10.10 -5.44
C ASP A 76 -18.15 -10.48 -3.99
N PHE A 77 -17.05 -9.94 -3.44
CA PHE A 77 -16.63 -10.24 -2.06
C PHE A 77 -17.71 -9.92 -1.01
N THR A 78 -18.47 -8.85 -1.19
CA THR A 78 -19.54 -8.50 -0.25
C THR A 78 -20.75 -9.42 -0.41
N ASP A 79 -21.04 -9.88 -1.64
CA ASP A 79 -22.07 -10.91 -1.86
C ASP A 79 -21.70 -12.21 -1.17
N MET A 80 -20.41 -12.61 -1.16
CA MET A 80 -19.96 -13.81 -0.43
C MET A 80 -20.32 -13.74 1.06
N ILE A 81 -20.06 -12.58 1.70
CA ILE A 81 -20.42 -12.37 3.11
C ILE A 81 -21.92 -12.47 3.30
N THR A 82 -22.71 -11.85 2.42
CA THR A 82 -24.17 -11.86 2.50
C THR A 82 -24.75 -13.28 2.30
N GLU A 83 -24.21 -14.03 1.34
CA GLU A 83 -24.63 -15.41 1.10
C GLU A 83 -24.22 -16.35 2.24
N PHE A 84 -23.03 -16.12 2.85
CA PHE A 84 -22.64 -16.84 4.06
C PHE A 84 -23.65 -16.64 5.19
N ILE A 85 -24.04 -15.38 5.47
CA ILE A 85 -25.04 -15.06 6.50
C ILE A 85 -26.39 -15.77 6.20
N LYS A 86 -26.85 -15.67 4.95
CA LYS A 86 -28.12 -16.29 4.53
C LYS A 86 -28.10 -17.82 4.61
N SER A 87 -26.98 -18.44 4.35
CA SER A 87 -26.84 -19.88 4.36
C SER A 87 -27.05 -20.51 5.74
N ASP A 88 -26.83 -19.74 6.79
CA ASP A 88 -26.83 -20.17 8.20
C ASP A 88 -25.93 -21.40 8.48
N LYS A 89 -24.91 -21.59 7.62
CA LYS A 89 -23.95 -22.71 7.69
C LYS A 89 -22.67 -22.33 8.42
N SER A 90 -22.74 -21.44 9.40
CA SER A 90 -21.59 -21.12 10.23
C SER A 90 -21.09 -22.38 10.97
N PRO A 91 -19.78 -22.66 10.94
CA PRO A 91 -19.20 -23.70 11.78
C PRO A 91 -19.44 -23.42 13.27
N ASN A 92 -19.49 -24.47 14.08
CA ASN A 92 -19.49 -24.32 15.53
C ASN A 92 -18.06 -24.23 16.02
N PHE A 93 -17.75 -23.18 16.78
CA PHE A 93 -16.47 -22.99 17.43
C PHE A 93 -16.65 -22.98 18.95
N ASP A 94 -15.64 -23.44 19.69
CA ASP A 94 -15.63 -23.27 21.15
C ASP A 94 -15.29 -21.83 21.51
N VAL A 95 -14.36 -21.21 20.77
CA VAL A 95 -13.90 -19.86 21.02
C VAL A 95 -13.74 -19.11 19.70
N VAL A 96 -14.14 -17.85 19.67
CA VAL A 96 -13.93 -16.91 18.55
C VAL A 96 -13.19 -15.66 19.03
N PHE A 97 -12.16 -15.26 18.30
CA PHE A 97 -11.48 -13.99 18.47
C PHE A 97 -11.74 -13.10 17.26
N ILE A 98 -12.15 -11.85 17.52
CA ILE A 98 -12.34 -10.83 16.52
C ILE A 98 -11.37 -9.70 16.84
N ASP A 99 -10.39 -9.48 15.97
CA ASP A 99 -9.39 -8.44 16.12
C ASP A 99 -9.68 -7.25 15.19
N GLU A 100 -9.18 -6.06 15.53
CA GLU A 100 -9.41 -4.79 14.80
C GLU A 100 -10.92 -4.53 14.56
N ALA A 101 -11.76 -4.88 15.52
CA ALA A 101 -13.21 -4.90 15.37
C ALA A 101 -13.83 -3.53 15.03
N GLN A 102 -13.16 -2.42 15.38
CA GLN A 102 -13.59 -1.05 15.02
C GLN A 102 -13.58 -0.80 13.51
N ASP A 103 -12.91 -1.63 12.73
CA ASP A 103 -12.85 -1.49 11.26
C ASP A 103 -13.89 -2.34 10.52
N LEU A 104 -14.63 -3.17 11.23
CA LEU A 104 -15.68 -3.98 10.62
C LEU A 104 -16.84 -3.12 10.11
N SER A 105 -17.27 -3.38 8.87
CA SER A 105 -18.49 -2.83 8.32
C SER A 105 -19.73 -3.47 8.95
N ARG A 106 -20.90 -2.86 8.79
CA ARG A 106 -22.16 -3.43 9.32
C ARG A 106 -22.41 -4.85 8.82
N THR A 107 -22.15 -5.12 7.56
CA THR A 107 -22.33 -6.47 6.99
C THR A 107 -21.32 -7.46 7.57
N GLN A 108 -20.08 -7.05 7.84
CA GLN A 108 -19.09 -7.89 8.52
C GLN A 108 -19.46 -8.13 10.00
N TRP A 109 -20.01 -7.13 10.69
CA TRP A 109 -20.58 -7.33 12.03
C TRP A 109 -21.69 -8.37 12.04
N ASN A 110 -22.59 -8.33 11.06
CA ASN A 110 -23.66 -9.33 10.93
C ASN A 110 -23.09 -10.73 10.67
N MET A 111 -22.05 -10.85 9.86
CA MET A 111 -21.35 -12.12 9.63
C MET A 111 -20.69 -12.62 10.93
N ALA A 112 -19.94 -11.77 11.59
CA ALA A 112 -19.30 -12.11 12.87
C ALA A 112 -20.35 -12.57 13.89
N LYS A 113 -21.49 -11.87 13.97
CA LYS A 113 -22.59 -12.22 14.84
C LYS A 113 -23.17 -13.62 14.53
N SER A 114 -23.37 -13.96 13.27
CA SER A 114 -23.86 -15.28 12.87
C SER A 114 -22.92 -16.43 13.28
N ILE A 115 -21.64 -16.14 13.50
CA ILE A 115 -20.63 -17.08 13.99
C ILE A 115 -20.69 -17.15 15.52
N TRP A 116 -20.60 -15.99 16.20
CA TRP A 116 -20.49 -16.01 17.67
C TRP A 116 -21.79 -16.39 18.39
N ASP A 117 -22.97 -16.19 17.78
CA ASP A 117 -24.24 -16.62 18.35
C ASP A 117 -24.30 -18.18 18.54
N LYS A 118 -23.42 -18.93 17.87
CA LYS A 118 -23.23 -20.37 17.98
C LYS A 118 -21.97 -20.76 18.76
N THR A 119 -21.28 -19.81 19.36
CA THR A 119 -19.96 -19.98 20.02
C THR A 119 -20.12 -19.81 21.51
N LYS A 120 -19.37 -20.61 22.28
CA LYS A 120 -19.41 -20.56 23.75
C LYS A 120 -18.78 -19.31 24.29
N ASP A 121 -17.56 -18.96 23.84
CA ASP A 121 -16.80 -17.81 24.30
C ASP A 121 -16.36 -16.96 23.12
N THR A 122 -16.62 -15.63 23.18
CA THR A 122 -16.23 -14.69 22.14
C THR A 122 -15.41 -13.56 22.73
N TYR A 123 -14.29 -13.27 22.12
CA TYR A 123 -13.40 -12.17 22.47
C TYR A 123 -13.35 -11.17 21.31
N ILE A 124 -13.68 -9.91 21.62
CA ILE A 124 -13.67 -8.82 20.64
C ILE A 124 -12.59 -7.82 21.04
N ALA A 125 -11.58 -7.64 20.23
CA ALA A 125 -10.51 -6.69 20.42
C ALA A 125 -10.60 -5.55 19.42
N GLY A 126 -10.28 -4.33 19.85
CA GLY A 126 -10.28 -3.16 18.99
C GLY A 126 -10.02 -1.87 19.76
N ASP A 127 -9.85 -0.80 19.00
CA ASP A 127 -9.66 0.56 19.53
C ASP A 127 -10.46 1.57 18.70
N ASP A 128 -11.56 2.06 19.25
CA ASP A 128 -12.44 3.03 18.60
C ASP A 128 -11.74 4.36 18.26
N ASP A 129 -10.66 4.74 18.95
CA ASP A 129 -9.86 5.91 18.60
C ASP A 129 -9.03 5.71 17.32
N GLN A 130 -8.84 4.45 16.88
CA GLN A 130 -8.14 4.07 15.65
C GLN A 130 -9.09 3.78 14.47
N ALA A 131 -10.38 4.08 14.59
CA ALA A 131 -11.39 3.85 13.56
C ALA A 131 -11.29 4.86 12.41
N ILE A 132 -10.25 4.76 11.58
CA ILE A 132 -9.99 5.68 10.47
C ILE A 132 -10.67 5.26 9.15
N PHE A 133 -11.38 4.12 9.10
CA PHE A 133 -12.02 3.59 7.90
C PHE A 133 -13.55 3.81 7.84
N ARG A 134 -14.11 4.75 8.63
CA ARG A 134 -15.55 5.10 8.54
C ARG A 134 -16.00 5.48 7.12
N TRP A 135 -15.16 6.18 6.38
CA TRP A 135 -15.40 6.56 4.98
C TRP A 135 -15.50 5.35 4.04
N ALA A 136 -14.86 4.23 4.40
CA ALA A 136 -14.89 2.97 3.68
C ALA A 136 -16.01 2.01 4.16
N GLY A 137 -16.84 2.46 5.10
CA GLY A 137 -18.00 1.70 5.59
C GLY A 137 -17.80 1.01 6.94
N ALA A 138 -16.69 1.25 7.64
CA ALA A 138 -16.51 0.75 9.02
C ALA A 138 -17.58 1.31 9.96
N ASP A 139 -18.15 0.42 10.77
CA ASP A 139 -19.23 0.72 11.73
C ASP A 139 -18.69 0.65 13.18
N VAL A 140 -17.94 1.69 13.55
CA VAL A 140 -17.36 1.80 14.88
C VAL A 140 -18.45 1.95 15.97
N ASP A 141 -19.64 2.43 15.62
CA ASP A 141 -20.74 2.56 16.58
C ASP A 141 -21.22 1.18 17.02
N SER A 142 -21.22 0.19 16.13
CA SER A 142 -21.45 -1.22 16.48
C SER A 142 -20.37 -1.78 17.42
N PHE A 143 -19.11 -1.36 17.27
CA PHE A 143 -18.04 -1.73 18.20
C PHE A 143 -18.27 -1.13 19.60
N ILE A 144 -18.55 0.18 19.67
CA ILE A 144 -18.80 0.90 20.94
C ILE A 144 -20.02 0.34 21.68
N ALA A 145 -21.03 -0.11 20.93
CA ALA A 145 -22.28 -0.65 21.48
C ALA A 145 -22.16 -2.10 22.03
N GLN A 146 -20.99 -2.76 21.89
CA GLN A 146 -20.82 -4.11 22.39
C GLN A 146 -20.90 -4.14 23.92
N THR A 147 -21.56 -5.15 24.44
CA THR A 147 -21.75 -5.38 25.89
C THR A 147 -20.97 -6.61 26.32
N GLY A 148 -20.54 -6.63 27.57
CA GLY A 148 -19.79 -7.74 28.13
C GLY A 148 -18.74 -7.33 29.15
N ARG A 149 -17.86 -8.24 29.52
CA ARG A 149 -16.73 -7.94 30.37
C ARG A 149 -15.64 -7.20 29.57
N VAL A 150 -15.36 -5.97 29.97
CA VAL A 150 -14.36 -5.13 29.31
C VAL A 150 -13.02 -5.25 30.01
N MET A 151 -11.96 -5.53 29.26
CA MET A 151 -10.57 -5.46 29.69
C MET A 151 -9.87 -4.35 28.90
N LYS A 152 -9.14 -3.47 29.57
CA LYS A 152 -8.39 -2.38 28.94
C LYS A 152 -6.90 -2.69 28.94
N LEU A 153 -6.28 -2.73 27.78
CA LEU A 153 -4.84 -2.86 27.61
C LEU A 153 -4.22 -1.46 27.57
N ALA A 154 -4.07 -0.83 28.74
CA ALA A 154 -3.72 0.58 28.82
C ALA A 154 -2.26 0.91 28.50
N GLN A 155 -1.35 -0.07 28.60
CA GLN A 155 0.07 0.16 28.40
C GLN A 155 0.47 0.05 26.92
N SER A 156 0.99 1.14 26.36
CA SER A 156 1.64 1.12 25.04
C SER A 156 3.14 0.86 25.20
N TYR A 157 3.65 -0.11 24.44
CA TYR A 157 5.09 -0.39 24.32
C TYR A 157 5.70 0.24 23.04
N ARG A 158 4.86 0.88 22.24
CA ARG A 158 5.20 1.46 20.93
C ARG A 158 5.37 2.97 21.02
N ILE A 159 4.43 3.68 21.62
CA ILE A 159 4.27 5.12 21.54
C ILE A 159 5.05 5.84 22.67
N PRO A 160 6.00 6.76 22.34
CA PRO A 160 6.70 7.56 23.33
C PRO A 160 5.81 8.68 23.90
N GLN A 161 6.22 9.27 25.04
CA GLN A 161 5.44 10.26 25.77
C GLN A 161 4.99 11.45 24.91
N VAL A 162 5.91 12.06 24.16
CA VAL A 162 5.59 13.26 23.35
C VAL A 162 4.55 12.99 22.27
N VAL A 163 4.59 11.81 21.64
CA VAL A 163 3.60 11.41 20.62
C VAL A 163 2.25 11.09 21.29
N HIS A 164 2.28 10.44 22.45
CA HIS A 164 1.09 10.16 23.24
C HIS A 164 0.34 11.44 23.59
N ASP A 165 1.04 12.46 24.09
CA ASP A 165 0.43 13.72 24.56
C ASP A 165 -0.29 14.44 23.41
N ILE A 166 0.30 14.45 22.22
CA ILE A 166 -0.34 15.01 21.02
C ILE A 166 -1.55 14.17 20.60
N ALA A 167 -1.41 12.84 20.58
CA ALA A 167 -2.50 11.95 20.22
C ALA A 167 -3.69 12.14 21.16
N MET A 168 -3.46 12.23 22.47
CA MET A 168 -4.51 12.46 23.48
C MET A 168 -5.22 13.79 23.29
N ASN A 169 -4.51 14.85 22.89
CA ASN A 169 -5.12 16.14 22.57
C ASN A 169 -6.03 16.08 21.32
N ILE A 170 -5.71 15.21 20.38
CA ILE A 170 -6.51 15.01 19.15
C ILE A 170 -7.74 14.15 19.47
N VAL A 171 -7.54 12.96 20.06
CA VAL A 171 -8.64 12.03 20.32
C VAL A 171 -9.62 12.56 21.36
N GLY A 172 -9.19 13.46 22.27
CA GLY A 172 -10.06 14.14 23.21
C GLY A 172 -11.18 14.98 22.58
N ARG A 173 -11.07 15.29 21.28
CA ARG A 173 -12.10 15.99 20.49
C ARG A 173 -13.18 15.07 19.93
N ILE A 174 -12.98 13.76 19.97
CA ILE A 174 -13.95 12.78 19.49
C ILE A 174 -15.08 12.68 20.50
N LYS A 175 -16.32 12.96 20.06
CA LYS A 175 -17.49 12.99 20.95
C LYS A 175 -17.98 11.61 21.35
N ASN A 176 -18.01 10.66 20.38
CA ASN A 176 -18.47 9.29 20.60
C ASN A 176 -17.26 8.36 20.66
N ARG A 177 -16.79 8.07 21.88
CA ARG A 177 -15.66 7.18 22.14
C ARG A 177 -15.79 6.50 23.50
N LEU A 178 -15.20 5.33 23.64
CA LEU A 178 -15.11 4.62 24.92
C LEU A 178 -14.10 5.32 25.85
N PRO A 179 -14.44 5.57 27.12
CA PRO A 179 -13.48 6.09 28.09
C PRO A 179 -12.35 5.10 28.33
N LYS A 180 -11.13 5.54 28.08
CA LYS A 180 -9.93 4.72 28.27
C LYS A 180 -8.74 5.58 28.65
N GLU A 181 -7.85 4.99 29.44
CA GLU A 181 -6.57 5.59 29.78
C GLU A 181 -5.48 4.90 29.00
N TRP A 182 -4.60 5.67 28.42
CA TRP A 182 -3.42 5.20 27.73
C TRP A 182 -2.18 5.59 28.51
N ARG A 183 -1.22 4.68 28.60
CA ARG A 183 0.09 4.93 29.17
C ARG A 183 1.15 4.76 28.08
N PRO A 184 1.96 5.77 27.80
CA PRO A 184 3.04 5.68 26.84
C PRO A 184 4.18 4.78 27.34
N LYS A 185 5.10 4.41 26.48
CA LYS A 185 6.36 3.80 26.90
C LYS A 185 7.19 4.82 27.69
N MET A 186 8.15 4.36 28.50
CA MET A 186 8.96 5.22 29.37
C MET A 186 9.85 6.23 28.61
N GLN A 187 10.13 5.99 27.36
CA GLN A 187 10.94 6.90 26.54
C GLN A 187 10.17 8.17 26.21
N LYS A 188 10.82 9.32 26.35
CA LYS A 188 10.20 10.62 26.03
C LYS A 188 9.89 10.79 24.56
N GLY A 189 10.78 10.31 23.69
CA GLY A 189 10.75 10.58 22.26
C GLY A 189 11.17 12.00 21.91
N LEU A 190 11.14 12.33 20.62
CA LEU A 190 11.43 13.66 20.09
C LEU A 190 10.31 14.05 19.13
N LEU A 191 9.90 15.31 19.18
CA LEU A 191 9.02 15.93 18.20
C LEU A 191 9.67 17.21 17.68
N SER A 192 9.66 17.38 16.38
CA SER A 192 10.08 18.60 15.72
C SER A 192 9.08 19.02 14.65
N TYR A 193 9.00 20.32 14.39
CA TYR A 193 8.17 20.90 13.32
C TYR A 193 9.06 21.53 12.29
N HIS A 194 8.81 21.22 11.04
CA HIS A 194 9.53 21.73 9.90
C HIS A 194 8.55 22.37 8.92
N GLN A 195 8.91 23.50 8.32
CA GLN A 195 8.08 24.16 7.32
C GLN A 195 8.20 23.47 5.96
N GLU A 196 9.40 22.97 5.65
CA GLU A 196 9.66 22.30 4.38
C GLU A 196 10.25 20.90 4.62
N PHE A 197 9.83 19.95 3.80
CA PHE A 197 10.29 18.56 3.88
C PHE A 197 11.82 18.43 3.66
N LYS A 198 12.40 19.30 2.82
CA LYS A 198 13.86 19.32 2.56
C LYS A 198 14.71 19.59 3.78
N ASP A 199 14.14 20.21 4.83
CA ASP A 199 14.85 20.56 6.06
C ASP A 199 15.02 19.36 7.01
N ILE A 200 14.40 18.23 6.68
CA ILE A 200 14.48 16.99 7.45
C ILE A 200 15.67 16.17 6.96
N ASN A 201 16.65 15.95 7.83
CA ASN A 201 17.81 15.12 7.50
C ASN A 201 17.47 13.63 7.66
N MET A 202 17.21 12.93 6.55
CA MET A 202 16.91 11.51 6.51
C MET A 202 18.07 10.63 6.02
N ARG A 203 19.31 11.11 6.11
CA ARG A 203 20.49 10.35 5.65
C ARG A 203 20.79 9.12 6.51
N GLU A 204 20.33 9.11 7.74
CA GLU A 204 20.53 8.02 8.69
C GLU A 204 19.21 7.58 9.30
N GLY A 205 19.17 6.34 9.81
CA GLY A 205 17.98 5.74 10.43
C GLY A 205 16.94 5.27 9.43
N ASN A 206 15.89 4.65 9.94
CA ASN A 206 14.74 4.19 9.18
C ASN A 206 13.59 5.17 9.32
N TRP A 207 12.93 5.48 8.23
CA TRP A 207 11.94 6.55 8.15
C TRP A 207 10.64 6.06 7.51
N LEU A 208 9.54 6.47 8.09
CA LEU A 208 8.21 6.35 7.52
C LEU A 208 7.67 7.76 7.24
N VAL A 209 7.41 8.06 5.98
CA VAL A 209 6.91 9.36 5.54
C VAL A 209 5.47 9.22 5.12
N LEU A 210 4.58 9.92 5.80
CA LEU A 210 3.15 9.77 5.72
C LEU A 210 2.47 11.03 5.19
N ALA A 211 1.56 10.83 4.25
CA ALA A 211 0.66 11.86 3.78
C ALA A 211 -0.80 11.38 3.87
N ARG A 212 -1.75 12.30 3.80
CA ARG A 212 -3.17 11.96 3.78
C ARG A 212 -3.58 11.27 2.48
N THR A 213 -3.03 11.71 1.36
CA THR A 213 -3.35 11.20 0.02
C THR A 213 -2.08 10.85 -0.75
N ARG A 214 -2.19 9.96 -1.74
CA ARG A 214 -1.08 9.57 -2.62
C ARG A 214 -0.53 10.71 -3.44
N PHE A 215 -1.40 11.61 -3.88
CA PHE A 215 -1.00 12.78 -4.65
C PHE A 215 0.05 13.62 -3.91
N MET A 216 -0.11 13.76 -2.60
CA MET A 216 0.86 14.50 -1.77
C MET A 216 2.24 13.85 -1.70
N LEU A 217 2.35 12.54 -1.98
CA LEU A 217 3.63 11.82 -1.99
C LEU A 217 4.49 12.12 -3.22
N GLU A 218 3.91 12.59 -4.33
CA GLU A 218 4.64 12.81 -5.59
C GLU A 218 5.74 13.88 -5.47
N ASP A 219 5.46 14.96 -4.76
CA ASP A 219 6.44 16.01 -4.54
C ASP A 219 7.54 15.59 -3.57
N LEU A 220 7.20 14.74 -2.60
CA LEU A 220 8.18 14.14 -1.70
C LEU A 220 9.13 13.20 -2.44
N GLU A 221 8.60 12.38 -3.36
CA GLU A 221 9.44 11.54 -4.22
C GLU A 221 10.45 12.37 -5.01
N LYS A 222 9.99 13.46 -5.64
CA LYS A 222 10.89 14.35 -6.39
C LYS A 222 12.00 14.91 -5.50
N GLN A 223 11.68 15.27 -4.27
CA GLN A 223 12.66 15.77 -3.30
C GLN A 223 13.64 14.68 -2.87
N LEU A 224 13.19 13.47 -2.55
CA LEU A 224 14.05 12.34 -2.20
C LEU A 224 14.96 11.96 -3.39
N HIS A 225 14.42 11.92 -4.60
CA HIS A 225 15.21 11.74 -5.82
C HIS A 225 16.29 12.81 -5.97
N SER A 226 15.95 14.09 -5.74
CA SER A 226 16.90 15.18 -5.84
C SER A 226 18.01 15.13 -4.79
N GLN A 227 17.70 14.61 -3.61
CA GLN A 227 18.65 14.41 -2.52
C GLN A 227 19.50 13.13 -2.68
N GLY A 228 19.10 12.22 -3.57
CA GLY A 228 19.78 10.94 -3.77
C GLY A 228 19.60 9.99 -2.59
N LEU A 229 18.42 9.96 -1.99
CA LEU A 229 18.06 9.06 -0.91
C LEU A 229 17.32 7.85 -1.46
N TYR A 230 17.61 6.67 -0.91
CA TYR A 230 16.95 5.44 -1.34
C TYR A 230 15.65 5.24 -0.58
N PHE A 231 14.54 5.18 -1.34
CA PHE A 231 13.20 5.03 -0.78
C PHE A 231 12.34 4.05 -1.58
N GLU A 232 11.29 3.56 -0.96
CA GLU A 232 10.18 2.87 -1.63
C GLU A 232 8.90 3.70 -1.48
N ASN A 233 8.04 3.65 -2.50
CA ASN A 233 6.66 4.09 -2.41
C ASN A 233 5.76 2.86 -2.46
N LYS A 234 5.00 2.61 -1.40
CA LYS A 234 4.13 1.41 -1.29
C LYS A 234 3.06 1.30 -2.38
N PHE A 235 2.79 2.38 -3.09
CA PHE A 235 1.78 2.43 -4.16
C PHE A 235 2.37 2.32 -5.57
N LYS A 236 3.68 2.22 -5.70
CA LYS A 236 4.34 2.09 -7.01
C LYS A 236 5.17 0.83 -7.03
N THR A 237 4.97 0.02 -8.07
CA THR A 237 5.89 -1.07 -8.37
C THR A 237 7.28 -0.49 -8.59
N ASN A 238 8.26 -1.04 -7.90
CA ASN A 238 9.63 -0.56 -7.98
C ASN A 238 10.27 -0.98 -9.32
N LYS A 239 9.85 -0.33 -10.43
CA LYS A 239 10.46 -0.53 -11.78
C LYS A 239 11.95 -0.18 -11.82
N GLU A 240 12.49 0.36 -10.74
CA GLU A 240 13.90 0.70 -10.60
C GLU A 240 14.73 -0.48 -10.11
N GLN A 241 14.07 -1.47 -9.48
CA GLN A 241 14.74 -2.66 -8.95
C GLN A 241 15.50 -3.43 -10.03
N ASP A 242 14.94 -3.52 -11.26
CA ASP A 242 15.61 -4.21 -12.37
C ASP A 242 16.90 -3.51 -12.78
N LEU A 243 16.91 -2.17 -12.80
CA LEU A 243 18.12 -1.41 -13.10
C LEU A 243 19.17 -1.54 -11.99
N TYR A 244 18.75 -1.54 -10.72
CA TYR A 244 19.66 -1.76 -9.58
C TYR A 244 20.28 -3.15 -9.64
N THR A 245 19.48 -4.16 -9.95
CA THR A 245 19.96 -5.52 -10.12
C THR A 245 20.92 -5.61 -11.30
N ALA A 246 20.60 -5.00 -12.44
CA ALA A 246 21.49 -4.95 -13.60
C ALA A 246 22.84 -4.29 -13.29
N ILE A 247 22.84 -3.21 -12.50
CA ILE A 247 24.07 -2.53 -12.07
C ILE A 247 24.92 -3.45 -11.20
N ASN A 248 24.30 -4.18 -10.27
CA ASN A 248 25.04 -5.13 -9.43
C ASN A 248 25.60 -6.29 -10.25
N ASP A 249 24.83 -6.85 -11.18
CA ASP A 249 25.27 -7.90 -12.09
C ASP A 249 26.45 -7.42 -12.96
N TRP A 250 26.38 -6.19 -13.46
CA TRP A 250 27.47 -5.58 -14.23
C TRP A 250 28.74 -5.40 -13.43
N GLU A 251 28.63 -4.88 -12.19
CA GLU A 251 29.79 -4.71 -11.32
C GLU A 251 30.37 -6.05 -10.86
N ASN A 252 29.56 -7.09 -10.69
CA ASN A 252 30.03 -8.44 -10.44
C ASN A 252 30.81 -8.99 -11.65
N LEU A 253 30.28 -8.83 -12.86
CA LEU A 253 30.96 -9.23 -14.10
C LEU A 253 32.30 -8.51 -14.25
N ARG A 254 32.35 -7.19 -13.94
CA ARG A 254 33.61 -6.41 -13.95
C ARG A 254 34.63 -6.87 -12.93
N LYS A 255 34.20 -7.45 -11.81
CA LYS A 255 35.05 -8.03 -10.77
C LYS A 255 35.50 -9.44 -11.08
N GLY A 256 35.12 -9.99 -12.24
CA GLY A 256 35.46 -11.36 -12.65
C GLY A 256 34.56 -12.44 -12.08
N VAL A 257 33.40 -12.09 -11.52
CA VAL A 257 32.39 -13.05 -11.09
C VAL A 257 31.65 -13.57 -12.30
N ASP A 258 31.45 -14.87 -12.38
CA ASP A 258 30.65 -15.50 -13.43
C ASP A 258 29.17 -15.10 -13.28
N ILE A 259 28.55 -14.73 -14.40
CA ILE A 259 27.13 -14.42 -14.45
C ILE A 259 26.39 -15.32 -15.45
N ASN A 260 25.12 -15.58 -15.20
CA ASN A 260 24.29 -16.44 -16.01
C ASN A 260 23.57 -15.67 -17.15
N TYR A 261 22.85 -16.41 -17.97
CA TYR A 261 22.08 -15.87 -19.11
C TYR A 261 21.09 -14.77 -18.71
N GLU A 262 20.34 -14.94 -17.60
CA GLU A 262 19.33 -13.97 -17.17
C GLU A 262 19.99 -12.65 -16.74
N GLN A 263 21.11 -12.71 -16.06
CA GLN A 263 21.90 -11.54 -15.65
C GLN A 263 22.45 -10.81 -16.88
N ILE A 264 23.01 -11.54 -17.87
CA ILE A 264 23.46 -10.93 -19.13
C ILE A 264 22.30 -10.28 -19.87
N SER A 265 21.17 -10.95 -19.98
CA SER A 265 19.98 -10.43 -20.65
C SER A 265 19.48 -9.13 -20.00
N ARG A 266 19.52 -9.07 -18.66
CA ARG A 266 19.18 -7.88 -17.88
C ARG A 266 20.16 -6.75 -18.13
N ILE A 267 21.47 -7.00 -18.11
CA ILE A 267 22.51 -6.01 -18.43
C ILE A 267 22.31 -5.48 -19.84
N ALA A 268 22.15 -6.38 -20.82
CA ALA A 268 21.99 -6.02 -22.22
C ALA A 268 20.76 -5.16 -22.52
N SER A 269 19.72 -5.26 -21.69
CA SER A 269 18.49 -4.44 -21.84
C SER A 269 18.72 -2.95 -21.57
N TYR A 270 19.84 -2.58 -20.96
CA TYR A 270 20.22 -1.20 -20.66
C TYR A 270 21.41 -0.70 -21.50
N MET A 271 21.88 -1.51 -22.46
CA MET A 271 22.99 -1.16 -23.33
C MET A 271 22.53 -1.03 -24.78
N SER A 272 23.01 0.00 -25.47
CA SER A 272 22.83 0.11 -26.91
C SER A 272 23.70 -0.91 -27.66
N GLN A 273 23.48 -1.05 -28.99
CA GLN A 273 24.29 -1.89 -29.83
C GLN A 273 25.77 -1.43 -29.93
N ASN A 274 26.07 -0.22 -29.50
CA ASN A 274 27.46 0.25 -29.42
C ASN A 274 28.23 -0.45 -28.28
N ASN A 275 27.54 -0.86 -27.24
CA ASN A 275 28.16 -1.49 -26.06
C ASN A 275 27.89 -2.98 -25.96
N PHE A 276 26.74 -3.47 -26.47
CA PHE A 276 26.37 -4.88 -26.45
C PHE A 276 25.65 -5.31 -27.74
N GLU A 277 26.09 -6.39 -28.37
CA GLU A 277 25.49 -6.95 -29.59
C GLU A 277 24.21 -7.72 -29.24
N LYS A 278 23.03 -7.09 -29.38
CA LYS A 278 21.73 -7.65 -28.95
C LYS A 278 21.40 -8.99 -29.60
N ASN A 279 21.81 -9.20 -30.85
CA ASN A 279 21.59 -10.47 -31.56
C ASN A 279 22.42 -11.62 -30.99
N SER A 280 23.44 -11.34 -30.16
CA SER A 280 24.26 -12.36 -29.56
C SER A 280 23.58 -13.14 -28.42
N LEU A 281 22.53 -12.59 -27.80
CA LEU A 281 21.80 -13.29 -26.73
C LEU A 281 21.26 -14.66 -27.16
N LYS A 282 20.89 -14.83 -28.41
CA LYS A 282 20.40 -16.11 -28.97
C LYS A 282 21.47 -17.21 -29.06
N TYR A 283 22.75 -16.85 -28.99
CA TYR A 283 23.86 -17.79 -29.03
C TYR A 283 24.41 -18.13 -27.66
N LEU A 284 23.86 -17.51 -26.58
CA LEU A 284 24.23 -17.83 -25.22
C LEU A 284 23.52 -19.11 -24.78
N ASP A 285 24.28 -19.99 -24.15
CA ASP A 285 23.75 -21.16 -23.46
C ASP A 285 23.10 -20.69 -22.14
N LYS A 286 21.86 -21.11 -21.88
CA LYS A 286 21.10 -20.68 -20.70
C LYS A 286 21.65 -21.27 -19.40
N ASP A 287 22.34 -22.39 -19.49
CA ASP A 287 22.87 -23.13 -18.35
C ASP A 287 24.35 -22.84 -18.08
N ALA A 288 24.99 -22.02 -18.93
CA ALA A 288 26.41 -21.67 -18.80
C ALA A 288 26.64 -20.41 -17.96
N GLY A 289 27.79 -20.35 -17.29
CA GLY A 289 28.36 -19.14 -16.71
C GLY A 289 29.23 -18.37 -17.69
N TYR A 290 29.23 -17.03 -17.59
CA TYR A 290 29.95 -16.16 -18.51
C TYR A 290 30.80 -15.15 -17.76
N GLN A 291 32.03 -15.00 -18.22
CA GLN A 291 32.98 -13.97 -17.79
C GLN A 291 33.09 -12.85 -18.82
N MET A 292 33.52 -11.69 -18.36
CA MET A 292 33.73 -10.52 -19.22
C MET A 292 34.71 -10.79 -20.38
N SER A 293 35.80 -11.52 -20.13
CA SER A 293 36.77 -11.90 -21.17
C SER A 293 36.13 -12.68 -22.31
N GLY A 294 35.37 -13.74 -21.99
CA GLY A 294 34.71 -14.58 -22.98
C GLY A 294 33.64 -13.84 -23.80
N LEU A 295 32.94 -12.89 -23.19
CA LEU A 295 31.96 -12.06 -23.90
C LEU A 295 32.65 -11.02 -24.81
N LYS A 296 33.82 -10.50 -24.43
CA LYS A 296 34.62 -9.57 -25.24
C LYS A 296 35.33 -10.26 -26.41
N GLU A 297 35.92 -11.43 -26.19
CA GLU A 297 36.55 -12.24 -27.28
C GLU A 297 35.59 -12.54 -28.41
N ARG A 298 34.31 -12.80 -28.07
CA ARG A 298 33.25 -13.04 -29.06
C ARG A 298 32.65 -11.77 -29.66
N MET A 299 33.17 -10.62 -29.28
CA MET A 299 32.65 -9.27 -29.67
C MET A 299 31.17 -9.04 -29.32
N TRP A 300 30.64 -9.80 -28.38
CA TRP A 300 29.25 -9.60 -27.91
C TRP A 300 29.18 -8.43 -26.95
N LEU A 301 30.21 -8.29 -26.07
CA LEU A 301 30.40 -7.16 -25.20
C LEU A 301 31.54 -6.27 -25.72
N LYS A 302 31.26 -4.97 -25.97
CA LYS A 302 32.18 -4.02 -26.59
C LYS A 302 32.76 -3.01 -25.61
N THR A 303 32.36 -3.06 -24.33
CA THR A 303 32.78 -2.14 -23.29
C THR A 303 33.07 -2.85 -21.97
N ASP A 304 33.93 -2.30 -21.15
CA ASP A 304 34.18 -2.63 -19.74
C ASP A 304 34.13 -1.42 -18.82
N LYS A 305 33.57 -0.32 -19.35
CA LYS A 305 33.44 0.94 -18.63
C LYS A 305 32.60 0.77 -17.37
N VAL A 306 32.68 1.76 -16.49
CA VAL A 306 31.79 1.84 -15.32
C VAL A 306 30.31 1.85 -15.75
N TRP A 307 29.45 1.30 -14.90
CA TRP A 307 28.04 1.05 -15.25
C TRP A 307 27.30 2.30 -15.79
N TYR A 308 27.56 3.48 -15.28
CA TYR A 308 26.89 4.72 -15.72
C TYR A 308 27.33 5.22 -17.11
N GLU A 309 28.42 4.67 -17.65
CA GLU A 309 28.88 4.91 -19.01
C GLU A 309 28.49 3.71 -19.93
N ALA A 310 28.47 2.49 -19.36
CA ALA A 310 28.15 1.27 -20.08
C ALA A 310 26.65 1.15 -20.40
N PHE A 311 25.79 1.62 -19.51
CA PHE A 311 24.32 1.55 -19.64
C PHE A 311 23.79 2.78 -20.39
N ASP A 312 24.22 2.95 -21.63
CA ASP A 312 23.96 4.12 -22.47
C ASP A 312 22.51 4.20 -22.99
N ASP A 313 21.73 3.09 -22.90
CA ASP A 313 20.31 3.03 -23.22
C ASP A 313 19.41 3.23 -21.99
N ALA A 314 20.01 3.36 -20.81
CA ALA A 314 19.25 3.61 -19.58
C ALA A 314 18.84 5.10 -19.44
N PRO A 315 17.66 5.39 -18.87
CA PRO A 315 17.21 6.79 -18.67
C PRO A 315 18.20 7.60 -17.84
N GLN A 316 18.73 8.69 -18.40
CA GLN A 316 19.77 9.51 -17.77
C GLN A 316 19.38 10.10 -16.41
N LYS A 317 18.07 10.35 -16.19
CA LYS A 317 17.57 10.79 -14.87
C LYS A 317 17.79 9.71 -13.81
N LYS A 318 17.56 8.45 -14.16
CA LYS A 318 17.77 7.31 -13.24
C LYS A 318 19.26 7.09 -12.95
N ILE A 319 20.09 7.15 -13.98
CA ILE A 319 21.55 7.05 -13.79
C ILE A 319 22.05 8.11 -12.82
N ARG A 320 21.65 9.37 -13.00
CA ARG A 320 22.05 10.46 -12.08
C ARG A 320 21.57 10.25 -10.66
N TYR A 321 20.34 9.76 -10.48
CA TYR A 321 19.79 9.46 -9.16
C TYR A 321 20.59 8.35 -8.48
N ILE A 322 20.83 7.22 -9.18
CA ILE A 322 21.58 6.08 -8.62
C ILE A 322 23.03 6.47 -8.25
N ARG A 323 23.68 7.27 -9.10
CA ARG A 323 25.01 7.80 -8.76
C ARG A 323 24.97 8.56 -7.44
N ARG A 324 24.03 9.50 -7.30
CA ARG A 324 23.88 10.30 -6.09
C ARG A 324 23.55 9.45 -4.87
N MET A 325 22.72 8.44 -5.01
CA MET A 325 22.46 7.47 -3.92
C MET A 325 23.75 6.77 -3.48
N ARG A 326 24.57 6.29 -4.42
CA ARG A 326 25.84 5.65 -4.10
C ARG A 326 26.84 6.61 -3.45
N GLU A 327 26.91 7.85 -3.92
CA GLU A 327 27.71 8.93 -3.30
C GLU A 327 27.27 9.22 -1.85
N ASN A 328 25.98 9.07 -1.56
CA ASN A 328 25.42 9.18 -0.20
C ASN A 328 25.61 7.90 0.65
N GLY A 329 26.22 6.86 0.11
CA GLY A 329 26.43 5.58 0.82
C GLY A 329 25.21 4.66 0.90
N GLU A 330 24.16 4.95 0.12
CA GLU A 330 22.98 4.08 0.05
C GLU A 330 23.30 2.72 -0.59
N LYS A 331 22.79 1.65 0.01
CA LYS A 331 23.02 0.28 -0.45
C LYS A 331 21.83 -0.20 -1.27
N LEU A 332 22.00 -0.32 -2.57
CA LEU A 332 20.94 -0.71 -3.50
C LEU A 332 20.47 -2.18 -3.37
N ASN A 333 21.26 -3.02 -2.72
CA ASN A 333 20.95 -4.43 -2.47
C ASN A 333 20.29 -4.68 -1.11
N SER A 334 19.94 -3.63 -0.38
CA SER A 334 19.20 -3.69 0.88
C SER A 334 17.80 -3.10 0.71
N SER A 335 16.92 -3.36 1.67
CA SER A 335 15.63 -2.69 1.72
C SER A 335 15.82 -1.18 1.89
N PRO A 336 15.02 -0.35 1.20
CA PRO A 336 15.05 1.10 1.37
C PRO A 336 14.80 1.48 2.83
N ARG A 337 15.58 2.46 3.32
CA ARG A 337 15.43 2.98 4.69
C ARG A 337 14.26 3.94 4.84
N ILE A 338 13.77 4.49 3.75
CA ILE A 338 12.69 5.46 3.71
C ILE A 338 11.50 4.82 2.99
N THR A 339 10.37 4.78 3.68
CA THR A 339 9.11 4.29 3.11
C THR A 339 8.11 5.43 3.00
N LEU A 340 7.60 5.68 1.80
CA LEU A 340 6.51 6.61 1.55
C LEU A 340 5.17 5.85 1.55
N SER A 341 4.20 6.35 2.29
CA SER A 341 2.86 5.78 2.31
C SER A 341 1.79 6.81 2.72
N THR A 342 0.53 6.42 2.64
CA THR A 342 -0.55 7.18 3.26
C THR A 342 -0.74 6.75 4.72
N ILE A 343 -1.38 7.61 5.51
CA ILE A 343 -1.75 7.31 6.90
C ILE A 343 -2.58 6.02 6.96
N HIS A 344 -3.51 5.84 6.02
CA HIS A 344 -4.35 4.64 5.95
C HIS A 344 -3.56 3.38 5.59
N GLY A 345 -2.62 3.50 4.65
CA GLY A 345 -1.84 2.37 4.13
C GLY A 345 -0.81 1.78 5.10
N VAL A 346 -0.58 2.43 6.24
CA VAL A 346 0.35 1.97 7.28
C VAL A 346 -0.29 1.80 8.65
N LYS A 347 -1.62 1.79 8.71
CA LYS A 347 -2.30 1.52 9.98
C LYS A 347 -1.74 0.25 10.62
N GLY A 348 -1.43 0.32 11.93
CA GLY A 348 -0.79 -0.76 12.67
C GLY A 348 0.73 -0.87 12.49
N GLY A 349 1.33 -0.13 11.54
CA GLY A 349 2.78 -0.08 11.35
C GLY A 349 3.49 0.79 12.39
N GLU A 350 4.81 0.64 12.46
CA GLU A 350 5.69 1.45 13.31
C GLU A 350 7.04 1.67 12.65
N GLN A 351 7.70 2.76 13.01
CA GLN A 351 9.08 3.06 12.59
C GLN A 351 9.76 3.96 13.62
N ASP A 352 11.09 3.91 13.66
CA ASP A 352 11.90 4.73 14.57
C ASP A 352 11.70 6.22 14.34
N ASN A 353 11.63 6.64 13.08
CA ASN A 353 11.41 8.02 12.69
C ASN A 353 10.17 8.11 11.78
N VAL A 354 9.27 9.01 12.11
CA VAL A 354 8.04 9.22 11.35
C VAL A 354 7.92 10.69 10.97
N VAL A 355 7.73 10.95 9.68
CA VAL A 355 7.36 12.26 9.16
C VAL A 355 5.89 12.22 8.79
N LEU A 356 5.12 13.15 9.35
CA LEU A 356 3.71 13.31 9.01
C LEU A 356 3.50 14.66 8.33
N LEU A 357 3.03 14.64 7.08
CA LEU A 357 2.58 15.85 6.41
C LEU A 357 1.23 16.27 6.97
N THR A 358 1.17 17.52 7.43
CA THR A 358 -0.05 18.09 8.01
C THR A 358 -0.81 18.98 7.03
N ASP A 359 -0.32 19.13 5.79
CA ASP A 359 -0.99 19.87 4.75
C ASP A 359 -2.37 19.28 4.42
N LEU A 360 -3.33 20.16 4.16
CA LEU A 360 -4.64 19.75 3.72
C LEU A 360 -4.60 19.51 2.20
N SER A 361 -5.10 18.37 1.76
CA SER A 361 -5.38 18.16 0.33
C SER A 361 -6.50 19.14 -0.07
N ARG A 362 -6.23 20.00 -1.03
CA ARG A 362 -7.23 20.86 -1.64
C ARG A 362 -8.19 20.06 -2.52
#